data_83ed2c80f950ae8897c3a800b805c4d4
#
_entry.id   83ed2c80f950ae8897c3a800b805c4d4
#
_cell.length_a   1.000
_cell.length_b   1.000
_cell.length_c   1.000
_cell.angle_alpha   90.00
_cell.angle_beta   90.00
_cell.angle_gamma   90.00
#
_symmetry.space_group_name_H-M   'P 1'
#
loop_
_entity.id
_entity.type
_entity.pdbx_description
1 polymer ?
#
loop_
_entity_poly.entity_id
_entity_poly.type
_entity_poly.pdbx_seq_one_letter_code
_entity_poly.pdbx_strand_id
1 'polypeptide(L)' 'MAEIRSVKERAEDLSTDMSEDQRSAIRMVANELHRLNYAVMHAVDAGLSVELQRTARHHAEGGFWGDLLVPIVVKQK' A
#
# COMPACT_ATOMS: atom_id res chain seq x y z
N MET A 1 17.31 -20.33 -8.17
CA MET A 1 17.21 -19.42 -7.02
C MET A 1 16.68 -18.06 -7.49
N ALA A 2 15.74 -17.53 -6.76
CA ALA A 2 15.15 -16.26 -7.15
C ALA A 2 16.15 -15.12 -6.96
N GLU A 3 16.24 -14.26 -7.95
CA GLU A 3 17.05 -13.06 -7.88
C GLU A 3 16.34 -12.01 -7.06
N ILE A 4 17.07 -11.38 -6.15
CA ILE A 4 16.52 -10.30 -5.33
C ILE A 4 16.68 -8.99 -6.08
N ARG A 5 15.56 -8.35 -6.38
CA ARG A 5 15.54 -7.08 -7.08
C ARG A 5 15.00 -5.98 -6.17
N SER A 6 15.40 -4.75 -6.43
CA SER A 6 14.83 -3.62 -5.73
C SER A 6 13.33 -3.48 -6.05
N VAL A 7 12.60 -2.81 -5.17
CA VAL A 7 11.17 -2.57 -5.39
C VAL A 7 10.96 -1.79 -6.70
N LYS A 8 11.83 -0.82 -6.98
CA LYS A 8 11.74 -0.03 -8.21
C LYS A 8 11.91 -0.90 -9.45
N GLU A 9 12.91 -1.78 -9.47
CA GLU A 9 13.15 -2.67 -10.61
C GLU A 9 11.97 -3.60 -10.85
N ARG A 10 11.40 -4.15 -9.79
CA ARG A 10 10.25 -5.02 -9.91
C ARG A 10 9.03 -4.28 -10.46
N ALA A 11 8.82 -3.05 -10.02
CA ALA A 11 7.71 -2.24 -10.52
C ALA A 11 7.89 -1.91 -12.00
N GLU A 12 9.12 -1.60 -12.43
CA GLU A 12 9.40 -1.32 -13.83
C GLU A 12 9.19 -2.55 -14.70
N ASP A 13 9.67 -3.72 -14.26
CA ASP A 13 9.50 -4.96 -15.00
C ASP A 13 8.02 -5.30 -15.17
N LEU A 14 7.24 -5.18 -14.11
CA LEU A 14 5.82 -5.47 -14.16
C LEU A 14 5.07 -4.49 -15.05
N SER A 15 5.47 -3.23 -15.05
CA SER A 15 4.75 -2.20 -15.81
C SER A 15 4.90 -2.36 -17.31
N THR A 16 5.94 -3.05 -17.82
CA THR A 16 6.13 -3.21 -19.27
C THR A 16 5.06 -4.07 -19.91
N ASP A 17 4.46 -5.01 -19.14
CA ASP A 17 3.46 -5.93 -19.65
C ASP A 17 2.04 -5.59 -19.20
N MET A 18 1.85 -4.43 -18.59
CA MET A 18 0.56 -4.05 -18.03
C MET A 18 -0.24 -3.16 -18.96
N SER A 19 -1.57 -3.26 -18.85
CA SER A 19 -2.47 -2.34 -19.53
C SER A 19 -2.36 -0.94 -18.92
N GLU A 20 -2.92 0.05 -19.62
CA GLU A 20 -2.96 1.41 -19.09
C GLU A 20 -3.75 1.49 -17.79
N ASP A 21 -4.85 0.74 -17.70
CA ASP A 21 -5.66 0.71 -16.48
C ASP A 21 -4.87 0.14 -15.30
N GLN A 22 -4.10 -0.89 -15.55
CA GLN A 22 -3.25 -1.50 -14.51
C GLN A 22 -2.17 -0.54 -14.06
N ARG A 23 -1.50 0.15 -15.00
CA ARG A 23 -0.50 1.14 -14.65
C ARG A 23 -1.09 2.30 -13.85
N SER A 24 -2.27 2.75 -14.25
CA SER A 24 -2.99 3.81 -13.54
C SER A 24 -3.33 3.37 -12.11
N ALA A 25 -3.79 2.13 -11.95
CA ALA A 25 -4.12 1.60 -10.63
C ALA A 25 -2.89 1.52 -9.72
N ILE A 26 -1.75 1.09 -10.26
CA ILE A 26 -0.51 1.03 -9.48
C ILE A 26 -0.11 2.42 -9.00
N ARG A 27 -0.19 3.43 -9.88
CA ARG A 27 0.11 4.81 -9.50
C ARG A 27 -0.82 5.31 -8.40
N MET A 28 -2.09 4.94 -8.49
CA MET A 28 -3.07 5.31 -7.47
C MET A 28 -2.70 4.71 -6.10
N VAL A 29 -2.39 3.41 -6.08
CA VAL A 29 -1.99 2.75 -4.83
C VAL A 29 -0.72 3.39 -4.27
N ALA A 30 0.29 3.62 -5.10
CA ALA A 30 1.55 4.21 -4.66
C ALA A 30 1.35 5.62 -4.09
N ASN A 31 0.53 6.45 -4.76
CA ASN A 31 0.27 7.81 -4.30
C ASN A 31 -0.49 7.82 -2.98
N GLU A 32 -1.51 6.97 -2.86
CA GLU A 32 -2.29 6.92 -1.62
C GLU A 32 -1.48 6.32 -0.47
N LEU A 33 -0.62 5.36 -0.76
CA LEU A 33 0.26 4.82 0.28
C LEU A 33 1.25 5.87 0.77
N HIS A 34 1.80 6.66 -0.13
CA HIS A 34 2.69 7.76 0.25
C HIS A 34 1.96 8.76 1.16
N ARG A 35 0.74 9.12 0.80
CA ARG A 35 -0.07 10.04 1.59
C ARG A 35 -0.42 9.45 2.95
N LEU A 36 -0.74 8.16 2.99
CA LEU A 36 -1.02 7.47 4.24
C LEU A 36 0.20 7.46 5.16
N ASN A 37 1.37 7.12 4.62
CA ASN A 37 2.60 7.11 5.41
C ASN A 37 2.89 8.50 5.99
N TYR A 38 2.69 9.53 5.20
CA TYR A 38 2.87 10.90 5.66
C TYR A 38 1.88 11.24 6.79
N ALA A 39 0.63 10.82 6.64
CA ALA A 39 -0.39 11.06 7.66
C ALA A 39 -0.06 10.32 8.96
N VAL A 40 0.47 9.10 8.88
CA VAL A 40 0.91 8.35 10.06
C VAL A 40 2.04 9.10 10.78
N MET A 41 3.03 9.59 10.04
CA MET A 41 4.10 10.38 10.64
C MET A 41 3.56 11.62 11.35
N HIS A 42 2.62 12.30 10.73
CA HIS A 42 1.98 13.48 11.33
C HIS A 42 1.24 13.13 12.60
N ALA A 43 0.51 12.01 12.61
CA ALA A 43 -0.22 11.57 13.81
C ALA A 43 0.74 11.24 14.96
N VAL A 44 1.85 10.59 14.65
CA VAL A 44 2.87 10.26 15.67
C VAL A 44 3.48 11.54 16.23
N ASP A 45 3.78 12.50 15.38
CA ASP A 45 4.32 13.78 15.83
C ASP A 45 3.32 14.54 16.71
N ALA A 46 2.03 14.29 16.52
CA ALA A 46 0.97 14.90 17.33
C ALA A 46 0.69 14.14 18.64
N GLY A 47 1.44 13.07 18.92
CA GLY A 47 1.33 12.34 20.19
C GLY A 47 0.50 11.08 20.15
N LEU A 48 0.26 10.54 18.95
CA LEU A 48 -0.51 9.31 18.80
C LEU A 48 0.40 8.16 18.41
N SER A 49 0.00 6.95 18.76
CA SER A 49 0.58 5.73 18.19
C SER A 49 -0.41 5.16 17.20
N VAL A 50 0.07 4.78 16.03
CA VAL A 50 -0.78 4.27 14.95
C VAL A 50 -0.24 2.92 14.48
N GLU A 51 -1.12 1.93 14.47
CA GLU A 51 -0.82 0.62 13.88
C GLU A 51 -1.79 0.40 12.73
N LEU A 52 -1.28 -0.05 11.61
CA LEU A 52 -2.12 -0.38 10.46
C LEU A 52 -2.28 -1.89 10.40
N GLN A 53 -3.52 -2.35 10.42
CA GLN A 53 -3.81 -3.77 10.39
C GLN A 53 -4.68 -4.12 9.20
N ARG A 54 -4.46 -5.30 8.65
CA ARG A 54 -5.34 -5.83 7.62
C ARG A 54 -6.63 -6.30 8.28
N THR A 55 -7.77 -5.79 7.83
CA THR A 55 -9.07 -6.21 8.34
C THR A 55 -9.73 -7.23 7.45
N ALA A 56 -9.47 -7.18 6.16
CA ALA A 56 -10.15 -8.01 5.19
C ALA A 56 -9.33 -8.05 3.91
N ARG A 57 -9.78 -8.88 2.99
CA ARG A 57 -9.28 -8.87 1.62
C ARG A 57 -10.43 -8.64 0.69
N HIS A 58 -10.22 -7.77 -0.28
CA HIS A 58 -11.15 -7.60 -1.37
C HIS A 58 -10.84 -8.64 -2.45
N HIS A 59 -11.83 -9.39 -2.86
CA HIS A 59 -11.70 -10.39 -3.91
C HIS A 59 -12.49 -9.95 -5.13
N ALA A 60 -11.85 -9.99 -6.27
CA ALA A 60 -12.51 -9.71 -7.54
C ALA A 60 -12.77 -11.02 -8.28
N GLU A 61 -13.56 -10.94 -9.33
CA GLU A 61 -13.75 -12.07 -10.22
C GLU A 61 -12.41 -12.45 -10.84
N GLY A 62 -12.19 -13.74 -11.05
CA GLY A 62 -10.93 -14.23 -11.63
C GLY A 62 -9.85 -14.55 -10.62
N GLY A 63 -10.16 -14.43 -9.31
CA GLY A 63 -9.24 -14.84 -8.27
C GLY A 63 -8.23 -13.79 -7.82
N PHE A 64 -8.33 -12.56 -8.34
CA PHE A 64 -7.47 -11.46 -7.90
C PHE A 64 -7.92 -10.96 -6.54
N TRP A 65 -6.98 -10.45 -5.74
CA TRP A 65 -7.29 -10.04 -4.38
C TRP A 65 -6.35 -8.93 -3.91
N GLY A 66 -6.78 -8.21 -2.89
CA GLY A 66 -5.95 -7.21 -2.24
C GLY A 66 -6.32 -7.02 -0.79
N ASP A 67 -5.36 -6.58 0.01
CA ASP A 67 -5.55 -6.33 1.42
C ASP A 67 -6.20 -4.98 1.67
N LEU A 68 -7.15 -4.95 2.61
CA LEU A 68 -7.78 -3.73 3.11
C LEU A 68 -7.33 -3.51 4.54
N LEU A 69 -6.97 -2.26 4.86
CA LEU A 69 -6.38 -1.92 6.14
C LEU A 69 -7.29 -1.05 6.98
N VAL A 70 -7.08 -1.10 8.30
CA VAL A 70 -7.71 -0.19 9.24
C VAL A 70 -6.64 0.32 10.20
N PRO A 71 -6.73 1.61 10.62
CA PRO A 71 -5.83 2.13 11.64
C PRO A 71 -6.32 1.79 13.03
N ILE A 72 -5.39 1.42 13.89
CA ILE A 72 -5.63 1.32 15.33
C ILE A 72 -4.86 2.46 15.95
N VAL A 73 -5.56 3.40 16.56
CA VAL A 73 -4.98 4.63 17.06
C VAL A 73 -5.08 4.65 18.58
N VAL A 74 -3.94 4.88 19.23
CA VAL A 74 -3.88 4.98 20.68
C VAL A 74 -3.31 6.34 21.05
N LYS A 75 -4.06 7.04 21.90
CA LYS A 75 -3.59 8.31 22.48
C LYS A 75 -2.76 7.99 23.72
N GLN A 76 -1.52 8.42 23.72
CA GLN A 76 -0.62 8.12 24.83
C GLN A 76 -0.85 8.99 26.06
N LYS A 77 -1.54 10.07 25.90
CA LYS A 77 -2.00 10.90 27.02
C LYS A 77 -3.02 11.91 26.61
#